data_d4c63d1c0afb439f87cfa8af5012884a
#
_entry.id   d4c63d1c0afb439f87cfa8af5012884a
#
_cell.length_a   1.000
_cell.length_b   1.000
_cell.length_c   1.000
_cell.angle_alpha   90.00
_cell.angle_beta   90.00
_cell.angle_gamma   90.00
#
_symmetry.space_group_name_H-M   'P 1'
#
loop_
_entity.id
_entity.type
_entity.pdbx_description
1 polymer ?
#
loop_
_entity_poly.entity_id
_entity_poly.type
_entity_poly.pdbx_seq_one_letter_code
_entity_poly.pdbx_strand_id
1 'polypeptide(L)'
;VTYNGTVKSVSLLVPEQTDSFDSYMDLHTKEGEKVALPGEGEVVISYKLADSLGLQIGDTFLLQNADLSGGEVTVSGIYQNYFNHYVILCQTTYRSLFGEEPDWNAAFVNVSDDADADTVAAELMKESGVSSVNVSEDLRDKVSDMMVSMDYVVMLVIACGAMLAFIVIYNLNNINITERIREIATIKVLGFYKEETNAYVFRENIILTLIGSLVGLVIGHYLHAFIMSQIQIDAIAFDVHVSKVSYVISVLLTLLFNQIVNVFMSRKLEAIDMAESLKSVE
;
A
#
# COMPACT_ATOMS: atom_id res chain seq x y z
N VAL A 1 -7.52 -25.84 -5.66
CA VAL A 1 -7.06 -25.49 -7.01
C VAL A 1 -5.63 -25.97 -7.20
N THR A 2 -5.40 -26.65 -8.30
CA THR A 2 -4.06 -27.12 -8.70
C THR A 2 -3.73 -26.57 -10.09
N TYR A 3 -2.61 -25.86 -10.19
CA TYR A 3 -2.10 -25.33 -11.45
C TYR A 3 -0.56 -25.37 -11.47
N ASN A 4 0.03 -25.89 -12.54
CA ASN A 4 1.50 -26.04 -12.71
C ASN A 4 2.22 -26.64 -11.49
N GLY A 5 1.58 -27.61 -10.80
CA GLY A 5 2.15 -28.27 -9.62
C GLY A 5 2.01 -27.48 -8.32
N THR A 6 1.42 -26.30 -8.34
CA THR A 6 1.11 -25.50 -7.15
C THR A 6 -0.32 -25.75 -6.72
N VAL A 7 -0.53 -26.02 -5.42
CA VAL A 7 -1.84 -26.25 -4.82
C VAL A 7 -2.21 -25.07 -3.92
N LYS A 8 -3.40 -24.53 -4.11
CA LYS A 8 -3.95 -23.45 -3.27
C LYS A 8 -5.36 -23.84 -2.79
N SER A 9 -5.62 -23.56 -1.51
CA SER A 9 -6.95 -23.66 -0.95
C SER A 9 -7.79 -22.45 -1.35
N VAL A 10 -9.03 -22.68 -1.76
CA VAL A 10 -9.94 -21.63 -2.20
C VAL A 10 -11.32 -21.84 -1.57
N SER A 11 -12.06 -20.76 -1.41
CA SER A 11 -13.47 -20.81 -1.06
C SER A 11 -14.30 -20.83 -2.34
N LEU A 12 -15.18 -21.81 -2.44
CA LEU A 12 -16.05 -21.98 -3.59
C LEU A 12 -17.36 -21.23 -3.37
N LEU A 13 -17.76 -20.42 -4.34
CA LEU A 13 -19.01 -19.69 -4.32
C LEU A 13 -19.91 -20.13 -5.47
N VAL A 14 -21.05 -20.72 -5.15
CA VAL A 14 -22.05 -21.20 -6.10
C VAL A 14 -23.36 -20.48 -5.81
N PRO A 15 -23.70 -19.40 -6.54
CA PRO A 15 -24.94 -18.68 -6.28
C PRO A 15 -26.16 -19.51 -6.68
N GLU A 16 -27.17 -19.51 -5.82
CA GLU A 16 -28.50 -20.10 -6.13
C GLU A 16 -29.21 -19.21 -7.15
N GLN A 17 -29.23 -17.92 -6.92
CA GLN A 17 -29.88 -16.91 -7.77
C GLN A 17 -28.83 -16.02 -8.43
N THR A 18 -28.75 -16.09 -9.74
CA THR A 18 -27.80 -15.30 -10.53
C THR A 18 -28.28 -13.89 -10.81
N ASP A 19 -29.60 -13.69 -10.95
CA ASP A 19 -30.20 -12.41 -11.38
C ASP A 19 -30.05 -11.29 -10.34
N SER A 20 -30.05 -11.64 -9.06
CA SER A 20 -29.90 -10.70 -7.95
C SER A 20 -28.49 -10.65 -7.36
N PHE A 21 -27.56 -11.44 -7.85
CA PHE A 21 -26.22 -11.59 -7.27
C PHE A 21 -25.44 -10.27 -7.24
N ASP A 22 -25.60 -9.45 -8.27
CA ASP A 22 -24.97 -8.11 -8.37
C ASP A 22 -25.40 -7.15 -7.24
N SER A 23 -26.52 -7.40 -6.59
CA SER A 23 -26.98 -6.57 -5.46
C SER A 23 -26.23 -6.87 -4.16
N TYR A 24 -25.56 -8.01 -4.09
CA TYR A 24 -24.84 -8.48 -2.92
C TYR A 24 -23.33 -8.48 -3.10
N MET A 25 -22.86 -8.66 -4.33
CA MET A 25 -21.43 -8.75 -4.63
C MET A 25 -21.11 -8.01 -5.93
N ASP A 26 -20.29 -6.96 -5.82
CA ASP A 26 -19.84 -6.19 -6.96
C ASP A 26 -18.59 -6.85 -7.57
N LEU A 27 -18.77 -7.47 -8.74
CA LEU A 27 -17.69 -8.11 -9.50
C LEU A 27 -17.14 -7.14 -10.53
N HIS A 28 -16.00 -6.54 -10.25
CA HIS A 28 -15.32 -5.63 -11.17
C HIS A 28 -13.83 -5.94 -11.31
N THR A 29 -13.25 -5.58 -12.44
CA THR A 29 -11.80 -5.65 -12.68
C THR A 29 -11.09 -4.52 -11.93
N LYS A 30 -9.76 -4.53 -11.96
CA LYS A 30 -8.94 -3.44 -11.38
C LYS A 30 -9.20 -2.08 -12.05
N GLU A 31 -9.60 -2.10 -13.30
CA GLU A 31 -9.95 -0.93 -14.11
C GLU A 31 -11.40 -0.45 -13.87
N GLY A 32 -12.18 -1.19 -13.08
CA GLY A 32 -13.58 -0.86 -12.77
C GLY A 32 -14.58 -1.41 -13.78
N GLU A 33 -14.16 -2.30 -14.69
CA GLU A 33 -15.06 -2.95 -15.64
C GLU A 33 -15.81 -4.10 -14.95
N LYS A 34 -17.11 -4.23 -15.23
CA LYS A 34 -17.93 -5.29 -14.65
C LYS A 34 -17.54 -6.67 -15.20
N VAL A 35 -17.35 -7.64 -14.32
CA VAL A 35 -17.08 -9.03 -14.67
C VAL A 35 -18.40 -9.81 -14.65
N ALA A 36 -18.71 -10.48 -15.75
CA ALA A 36 -19.90 -11.32 -15.85
C ALA A 36 -19.77 -12.62 -15.04
N LEU A 37 -20.87 -13.15 -14.57
CA LEU A 37 -20.90 -14.47 -13.95
C LEU A 37 -20.49 -15.56 -14.96
N PRO A 38 -19.84 -16.66 -14.49
CA PRO A 38 -19.30 -17.69 -15.36
C PRO A 38 -20.42 -18.56 -15.97
N GLY A 39 -20.17 -19.00 -17.21
CA GLY A 39 -20.99 -19.99 -17.91
C GLY A 39 -20.69 -21.42 -17.48
N GLU A 40 -21.21 -22.39 -18.25
CA GLU A 40 -20.95 -23.82 -18.03
C GLU A 40 -19.49 -24.18 -18.33
N GLY A 41 -18.81 -24.88 -17.43
CA GLY A 41 -17.39 -25.21 -17.53
C GLY A 41 -16.44 -24.03 -17.26
N GLU A 42 -16.98 -22.87 -16.95
CA GLU A 42 -16.22 -21.66 -16.69
C GLU A 42 -16.23 -21.29 -15.20
N VAL A 43 -15.22 -20.48 -14.82
CA VAL A 43 -15.11 -19.93 -13.47
C VAL A 43 -14.62 -18.47 -13.51
N VAL A 44 -15.08 -17.69 -12.53
CA VAL A 44 -14.55 -16.38 -12.22
C VAL A 44 -13.72 -16.48 -10.95
N ILE A 45 -12.49 -15.96 -10.99
CA ILE A 45 -11.53 -16.09 -9.89
C ILE A 45 -11.10 -14.73 -9.34
N SER A 46 -10.70 -14.71 -8.07
CA SER A 46 -10.13 -13.50 -7.46
C SER A 46 -8.78 -13.13 -8.10
N TYR A 47 -8.51 -11.83 -8.23
CA TYR A 47 -7.21 -11.32 -8.72
C TYR A 47 -6.02 -11.92 -7.96
N LYS A 48 -6.14 -12.05 -6.62
CA LYS A 48 -5.08 -12.63 -5.79
C LYS A 48 -4.78 -14.09 -6.14
N LEU A 49 -5.80 -14.89 -6.46
CA LEU A 49 -5.61 -16.27 -6.90
C LEU A 49 -4.93 -16.30 -8.27
N ALA A 50 -5.39 -15.47 -9.19
CA ALA A 50 -4.79 -15.34 -10.52
C ALA A 50 -3.31 -14.97 -10.44
N ASP A 51 -2.96 -13.94 -9.66
CA ASP A 51 -1.59 -13.47 -9.47
C ASP A 51 -0.70 -14.55 -8.83
N SER A 52 -1.20 -15.23 -7.78
CA SER A 52 -0.42 -16.25 -7.05
C SER A 52 -0.09 -17.51 -7.87
N LEU A 53 -0.94 -17.84 -8.84
CA LEU A 53 -0.78 -19.01 -9.71
C LEU A 53 -0.30 -18.65 -11.12
N GLY A 54 -0.29 -17.35 -11.48
CA GLY A 54 0.03 -16.87 -12.82
C GLY A 54 -1.06 -17.16 -13.85
N LEU A 55 -2.33 -17.25 -13.41
CA LEU A 55 -3.49 -17.55 -14.26
C LEU A 55 -3.95 -16.32 -15.03
N GLN A 56 -4.35 -16.52 -16.28
CA GLN A 56 -4.95 -15.51 -17.14
C GLN A 56 -6.34 -15.96 -17.61
N ILE A 57 -7.11 -15.02 -18.13
CA ILE A 57 -8.41 -15.35 -18.74
C ILE A 57 -8.17 -16.29 -19.94
N GLY A 58 -8.90 -17.40 -19.96
CA GLY A 58 -8.78 -18.47 -20.95
C GLY A 58 -7.91 -19.65 -20.49
N ASP A 59 -7.16 -19.53 -19.39
CA ASP A 59 -6.39 -20.64 -18.84
C ASP A 59 -7.31 -21.67 -18.19
N THR A 60 -6.86 -22.93 -18.17
CA THR A 60 -7.55 -24.04 -17.49
C THR A 60 -6.74 -24.49 -16.29
N PHE A 61 -7.44 -24.83 -15.21
CA PHE A 61 -6.82 -25.41 -14.02
C PHE A 61 -7.72 -26.51 -13.43
N LEU A 62 -7.12 -27.35 -12.59
CA LEU A 62 -7.82 -28.43 -11.91
C LEU A 62 -8.44 -27.93 -10.60
N LEU A 63 -9.78 -28.02 -10.50
CA LEU A 63 -10.55 -27.72 -9.30
C LEU A 63 -10.99 -29.03 -8.65
N GLN A 64 -10.59 -29.23 -7.38
CA GLN A 64 -10.89 -30.46 -6.64
C GLN A 64 -11.37 -30.13 -5.22
N ASN A 65 -12.27 -30.97 -4.71
CA ASN A 65 -12.66 -30.97 -3.29
C ASN A 65 -11.65 -31.76 -2.43
N ALA A 66 -11.96 -31.91 -1.13
CA ALA A 66 -11.13 -32.66 -0.19
C ALA A 66 -10.96 -34.14 -0.54
N ASP A 67 -11.94 -34.72 -1.23
CA ASP A 67 -11.96 -36.12 -1.68
C ASP A 67 -11.25 -36.32 -3.02
N LEU A 68 -10.58 -35.29 -3.54
CA LEU A 68 -9.94 -35.28 -4.86
C LEU A 68 -10.90 -35.45 -6.04
N SER A 69 -12.20 -35.31 -5.81
CA SER A 69 -13.22 -35.26 -6.86
C SER A 69 -13.22 -33.86 -7.47
N GLY A 70 -13.38 -33.77 -8.78
CA GLY A 70 -13.39 -32.48 -9.49
C GLY A 70 -12.97 -32.64 -10.95
N GLY A 71 -12.63 -31.56 -11.60
CA GLY A 71 -12.25 -31.55 -12.99
C GLY A 71 -11.59 -30.24 -13.42
N GLU A 72 -11.30 -30.16 -14.72
CA GLU A 72 -10.72 -28.94 -15.31
C GLU A 72 -11.81 -27.89 -15.53
N VAL A 73 -11.49 -26.65 -15.22
CA VAL A 73 -12.33 -25.46 -15.42
C VAL A 73 -11.54 -24.35 -16.10
N THR A 74 -12.23 -23.53 -16.87
CA THR A 74 -11.60 -22.44 -17.64
C THR A 74 -11.90 -21.09 -16.97
N VAL A 75 -10.90 -20.25 -16.84
CA VAL A 75 -11.04 -18.88 -16.30
C VAL A 75 -11.74 -18.00 -17.32
N SER A 76 -12.99 -17.58 -17.06
CA SER A 76 -13.73 -16.63 -17.89
C SER A 76 -13.59 -15.18 -17.43
N GLY A 77 -13.23 -14.96 -16.15
CA GLY A 77 -13.05 -13.62 -15.62
C GLY A 77 -12.19 -13.59 -14.37
N ILE A 78 -11.58 -12.45 -14.14
CA ILE A 78 -10.77 -12.17 -12.95
C ILE A 78 -11.32 -10.90 -12.32
N TYR A 79 -11.82 -10.98 -11.07
CA TYR A 79 -12.37 -9.84 -10.37
C TYR A 79 -11.48 -9.38 -9.23
N GLN A 80 -11.55 -8.09 -8.92
CA GLN A 80 -10.77 -7.50 -7.85
C GLN A 80 -11.34 -7.90 -6.49
N ASN A 81 -10.56 -8.68 -5.74
CA ASN A 81 -10.86 -9.02 -4.36
C ASN A 81 -9.57 -9.02 -3.55
N TYR A 82 -9.61 -8.32 -2.43
CA TYR A 82 -8.46 -8.13 -1.54
C TYR A 82 -8.38 -9.18 -0.43
N PHE A 83 -9.48 -9.91 -0.17
CA PHE A 83 -9.57 -10.90 0.90
C PHE A 83 -9.91 -12.28 0.38
N ASN A 84 -9.16 -13.28 0.83
CA ASN A 84 -9.35 -14.69 0.51
C ASN A 84 -9.30 -15.01 -1.00
N HIS A 85 -9.26 -16.29 -1.28
CA HIS A 85 -9.29 -16.81 -2.63
C HIS A 85 -10.67 -17.39 -2.89
N TYR A 86 -11.48 -16.70 -3.69
CA TYR A 86 -12.79 -17.20 -4.11
C TYR A 86 -12.72 -17.67 -5.56
N VAL A 87 -13.40 -18.77 -5.82
CA VAL A 87 -13.73 -19.28 -7.15
C VAL A 87 -15.25 -19.28 -7.26
N ILE A 88 -15.78 -18.51 -8.19
CA ILE A 88 -17.21 -18.41 -8.47
C ILE A 88 -17.51 -19.30 -9.67
N LEU A 89 -18.52 -20.15 -9.56
CA LEU A 89 -18.98 -21.01 -10.65
C LEU A 89 -20.49 -21.17 -10.63
N CYS A 90 -21.08 -21.56 -11.76
CA CYS A 90 -22.52 -21.81 -11.86
C CYS A 90 -22.86 -23.22 -11.34
N GLN A 91 -24.13 -23.42 -11.02
CA GLN A 91 -24.65 -24.72 -10.50
C GLN A 91 -24.41 -25.87 -11.48
N THR A 92 -24.55 -25.63 -12.80
CA THR A 92 -24.33 -26.66 -13.83
C THR A 92 -22.88 -27.14 -13.82
N THR A 93 -21.91 -26.21 -13.70
CA THR A 93 -20.48 -26.53 -13.56
C THR A 93 -20.22 -27.32 -12.28
N TYR A 94 -20.83 -26.94 -11.15
CA TYR A 94 -20.67 -27.65 -9.87
C TYR A 94 -21.14 -29.09 -9.99
N ARG A 95 -22.36 -29.33 -10.56
CA ARG A 95 -22.90 -30.68 -10.77
C ARG A 95 -22.03 -31.53 -11.69
N SER A 96 -21.48 -30.93 -12.75
CA SER A 96 -20.61 -31.64 -13.69
C SER A 96 -19.26 -32.05 -13.06
N LEU A 97 -18.74 -31.24 -12.15
CA LEU A 97 -17.48 -31.50 -11.48
C LEU A 97 -17.57 -32.50 -10.34
N PHE A 98 -18.61 -32.39 -9.51
CA PHE A 98 -18.71 -33.13 -8.26
C PHE A 98 -19.76 -34.20 -8.28
N GLY A 99 -20.67 -34.21 -9.28
CA GLY A 99 -21.73 -35.24 -9.44
C GLY A 99 -22.87 -35.10 -8.44
N GLU A 100 -22.96 -34.01 -7.71
CA GLU A 100 -23.97 -33.75 -6.68
C GLU A 100 -24.53 -32.33 -6.79
N GLU A 101 -25.68 -32.09 -6.15
CA GLU A 101 -26.25 -30.75 -6.03
C GLU A 101 -25.45 -29.89 -5.06
N PRO A 102 -25.31 -28.57 -5.31
CA PRO A 102 -24.69 -27.67 -4.34
C PRO A 102 -25.53 -27.65 -3.04
N ASP A 103 -24.82 -27.76 -1.91
CA ASP A 103 -25.42 -27.55 -0.60
C ASP A 103 -25.24 -26.10 -0.18
N TRP A 104 -26.33 -25.32 -0.17
CA TRP A 104 -26.29 -23.91 0.19
C TRP A 104 -26.18 -23.74 1.70
N ASN A 105 -24.95 -23.45 2.13
CA ASN A 105 -24.59 -23.35 3.54
C ASN A 105 -24.35 -21.90 3.99
N ALA A 106 -24.56 -20.92 3.14
CA ALA A 106 -24.39 -19.49 3.44
C ALA A 106 -25.43 -18.65 2.69
N ALA A 107 -25.78 -17.49 3.24
CA ALA A 107 -26.64 -16.50 2.60
C ALA A 107 -26.05 -15.10 2.74
N PHE A 108 -26.14 -14.31 1.68
CA PHE A 108 -25.92 -12.88 1.74
C PHE A 108 -27.23 -12.19 2.07
N VAL A 109 -27.19 -11.27 3.03
CA VAL A 109 -28.38 -10.55 3.49
C VAL A 109 -28.08 -9.05 3.46
N ASN A 110 -28.94 -8.28 2.81
CA ASN A 110 -28.92 -6.84 2.90
C ASN A 110 -29.89 -6.39 3.98
N VAL A 111 -29.39 -5.57 4.90
CA VAL A 111 -30.19 -4.97 5.96
C VAL A 111 -30.75 -3.64 5.45
N SER A 112 -32.00 -3.31 5.80
CA SER A 112 -32.59 -2.02 5.43
C SER A 112 -31.88 -0.87 6.14
N ASP A 113 -31.84 0.31 5.50
CA ASP A 113 -31.14 1.50 6.00
C ASP A 113 -31.60 1.96 7.40
N ASP A 114 -32.84 1.58 7.81
CA ASP A 114 -33.42 1.94 9.10
C ASP A 114 -33.10 0.91 10.22
N ALA A 115 -32.47 -0.21 9.90
CA ALA A 115 -32.19 -1.30 10.84
C ALA A 115 -30.68 -1.35 11.17
N ASP A 116 -30.41 -1.57 12.45
CA ASP A 116 -29.05 -1.78 12.93
C ASP A 116 -28.55 -3.19 12.59
N ALA A 117 -27.47 -3.26 11.80
CA ALA A 117 -26.92 -4.53 11.30
C ALA A 117 -26.46 -5.45 12.45
N ASP A 118 -25.93 -4.90 13.54
CA ASP A 118 -25.47 -5.67 14.69
C ASP A 118 -26.64 -6.31 15.44
N THR A 119 -27.75 -5.58 15.57
CA THR A 119 -28.97 -6.11 16.18
C THR A 119 -29.57 -7.24 15.35
N VAL A 120 -29.61 -7.08 14.02
CA VAL A 120 -30.08 -8.14 13.11
C VAL A 120 -29.16 -9.36 13.16
N ALA A 121 -27.85 -9.15 13.16
CA ALA A 121 -26.85 -10.21 13.30
C ALA A 121 -27.02 -11.00 14.61
N ALA A 122 -27.23 -10.27 15.73
CA ALA A 122 -27.46 -10.88 17.03
C ALA A 122 -28.79 -11.69 17.09
N GLU A 123 -29.82 -11.27 16.34
CA GLU A 123 -31.06 -12.03 16.21
C GLU A 123 -30.88 -13.27 15.36
N LEU A 124 -30.21 -13.16 14.21
CA LEU A 124 -29.91 -14.30 13.35
C LEU A 124 -29.06 -15.36 14.06
N MET A 125 -28.14 -14.97 14.91
CA MET A 125 -27.32 -15.90 15.71
C MET A 125 -28.13 -16.72 16.73
N LYS A 126 -29.37 -16.33 17.05
CA LYS A 126 -30.27 -17.12 17.93
C LYS A 126 -31.00 -18.22 17.19
N GLU A 127 -31.07 -18.15 15.85
CA GLU A 127 -31.77 -19.16 15.05
C GLU A 127 -30.98 -20.46 15.02
N SER A 128 -31.73 -21.57 15.16
CA SER A 128 -31.12 -22.89 15.11
C SER A 128 -30.71 -23.21 13.67
N GLY A 129 -29.40 -23.42 13.48
CA GLY A 129 -28.83 -23.69 12.15
C GLY A 129 -27.89 -22.56 11.66
N VAL A 130 -27.88 -21.40 12.29
CA VAL A 130 -26.92 -20.36 12.01
C VAL A 130 -25.66 -20.58 12.84
N SER A 131 -24.55 -20.88 12.17
CA SER A 131 -23.25 -21.11 12.83
C SER A 131 -22.47 -19.84 13.08
N SER A 132 -22.56 -18.87 12.17
CA SER A 132 -21.88 -17.58 12.28
C SER A 132 -22.57 -16.53 11.42
N VAL A 133 -22.52 -15.30 11.86
CA VAL A 133 -22.93 -14.12 11.09
C VAL A 133 -21.74 -13.17 11.02
N ASN A 134 -21.42 -12.74 9.82
CA ASN A 134 -20.37 -11.76 9.58
C ASN A 134 -20.99 -10.46 9.09
N VAL A 135 -20.83 -9.39 9.84
CA VAL A 135 -21.24 -8.05 9.44
C VAL A 135 -20.11 -7.43 8.62
N SER A 136 -20.41 -6.99 7.39
CA SER A 136 -19.41 -6.45 6.48
C SER A 136 -18.79 -5.13 7.01
N GLU A 137 -19.57 -4.36 7.78
CA GLU A 137 -19.12 -3.13 8.41
C GLU A 137 -18.08 -3.40 9.49
N ASP A 138 -18.29 -4.38 10.36
CA ASP A 138 -17.32 -4.83 11.36
C ASP A 138 -15.99 -5.28 10.73
N LEU A 139 -16.07 -5.97 9.60
CA LEU A 139 -14.86 -6.40 8.88
C LEU A 139 -14.11 -5.18 8.32
N ARG A 140 -14.84 -4.23 7.77
CA ARG A 140 -14.28 -2.97 7.26
C ARG A 140 -13.62 -2.15 8.37
N ASP A 141 -14.26 -2.08 9.55
CA ASP A 141 -13.73 -1.36 10.71
C ASP A 141 -12.48 -2.02 11.26
N LYS A 142 -12.46 -3.34 11.39
CA LYS A 142 -11.24 -4.09 11.77
C LYS A 142 -10.07 -3.85 10.83
N VAL A 143 -10.35 -3.82 9.52
CA VAL A 143 -9.29 -3.50 8.53
C VAL A 143 -8.84 -2.06 8.66
N SER A 144 -9.76 -1.13 8.84
CA SER A 144 -9.46 0.29 9.07
C SER A 144 -8.59 0.49 10.31
N ASP A 145 -8.91 -0.16 11.42
CA ASP A 145 -8.13 -0.11 12.67
C ASP A 145 -6.71 -0.70 12.49
N MET A 146 -6.60 -1.78 11.72
CA MET A 146 -5.28 -2.32 11.34
C MET A 146 -4.47 -1.30 10.53
N MET A 147 -5.10 -0.61 9.57
CA MET A 147 -4.43 0.42 8.76
C MET A 147 -3.99 1.60 9.61
N VAL A 148 -4.83 2.08 10.53
CA VAL A 148 -4.47 3.14 11.50
C VAL A 148 -3.27 2.74 12.34
N SER A 149 -3.20 1.48 12.78
CA SER A 149 -2.04 0.96 13.52
C SER A 149 -0.76 0.98 12.67
N MET A 150 -0.86 0.67 11.38
CA MET A 150 0.27 0.76 10.45
C MET A 150 0.72 2.22 10.23
N ASP A 151 -0.20 3.19 10.25
CA ASP A 151 0.14 4.62 10.12
C ASP A 151 1.07 5.10 11.24
N TYR A 152 0.91 4.60 12.46
CA TYR A 152 1.84 4.91 13.56
C TYR A 152 3.26 4.39 13.28
N VAL A 153 3.38 3.20 12.71
CA VAL A 153 4.69 2.64 12.32
C VAL A 153 5.32 3.48 11.21
N VAL A 154 4.53 3.87 10.21
CA VAL A 154 4.99 4.75 9.12
C VAL A 154 5.45 6.10 9.68
N MET A 155 4.67 6.69 10.59
CA MET A 155 5.04 7.97 11.25
C MET A 155 6.36 7.84 12.02
N LEU A 156 6.57 6.74 12.74
CA LEU A 156 7.83 6.47 13.44
C LEU A 156 9.01 6.39 12.46
N VAL A 157 8.87 5.68 11.35
CA VAL A 157 9.91 5.56 10.32
C VAL A 157 10.23 6.93 9.70
N ILE A 158 9.21 7.73 9.40
CA ILE A 158 9.38 9.10 8.91
C ILE A 158 10.14 9.95 9.93
N ALA A 159 9.79 9.88 11.22
CA ALA A 159 10.46 10.62 12.27
C ALA A 159 11.94 10.20 12.42
N CYS A 160 12.24 8.90 12.37
CA CYS A 160 13.62 8.40 12.38
C CYS A 160 14.42 8.86 11.15
N GLY A 161 13.82 8.80 9.96
CA GLY A 161 14.44 9.32 8.73
C GLY A 161 14.69 10.82 8.77
N ALA A 162 13.73 11.58 9.31
CA ALA A 162 13.87 13.02 9.50
C ALA A 162 15.01 13.37 10.48
N MET A 163 15.13 12.66 11.59
CA MET A 163 16.23 12.84 12.55
C MET A 163 17.59 12.52 11.91
N LEU A 164 17.68 11.45 11.14
CA LEU A 164 18.89 11.09 10.43
C LEU A 164 19.26 12.16 9.40
N ALA A 165 18.31 12.62 8.60
CA ALA A 165 18.51 13.68 7.63
C ALA A 165 18.98 14.98 8.33
N PHE A 166 18.36 15.35 9.45
CA PHE A 166 18.77 16.50 10.25
C PHE A 166 20.25 16.39 10.67
N ILE A 167 20.65 15.28 11.26
CA ILE A 167 22.03 15.07 11.73
C ILE A 167 23.03 15.16 10.57
N VAL A 168 22.72 14.52 9.43
CA VAL A 168 23.62 14.52 8.26
C VAL A 168 23.75 15.92 7.68
N ILE A 169 22.65 16.62 7.43
CA ILE A 169 22.66 17.97 6.87
C ILE A 169 23.32 18.94 7.85
N TYR A 170 23.06 18.82 9.15
CA TYR A 170 23.70 19.64 10.18
C TYR A 170 25.23 19.45 10.16
N ASN A 171 25.72 18.23 10.14
CA ASN A 171 27.14 17.92 10.08
C ASN A 171 27.79 18.44 8.78
N LEU A 172 27.13 18.24 7.64
CA LEU A 172 27.63 18.75 6.36
C LEU A 172 27.75 20.27 6.36
N ASN A 173 26.72 20.98 6.82
CA ASN A 173 26.70 22.40 6.94
C ASN A 173 27.82 22.91 7.90
N ASN A 174 28.02 22.19 9.02
CA ASN A 174 29.05 22.54 9.98
C ASN A 174 30.45 22.43 9.38
N ILE A 175 30.70 21.36 8.60
CA ILE A 175 31.98 21.19 7.88
C ILE A 175 32.14 22.30 6.84
N ASN A 176 31.13 22.51 5.99
CA ASN A 176 31.18 23.56 4.95
C ASN A 176 31.47 24.95 5.53
N ILE A 177 30.83 25.32 6.64
CA ILE A 177 31.07 26.62 7.30
C ILE A 177 32.49 26.67 7.85
N THR A 178 32.97 25.59 8.47
CA THR A 178 34.31 25.57 9.08
C THR A 178 35.40 25.63 8.02
N GLU A 179 35.27 24.94 6.90
CA GLU A 179 36.24 24.96 5.80
C GLU A 179 36.28 26.30 5.08
N ARG A 180 35.15 27.00 4.97
CA ARG A 180 35.03 28.29 4.25
C ARG A 180 34.95 29.48 5.18
N ILE A 181 35.37 29.36 6.45
CA ILE A 181 35.22 30.39 7.46
C ILE A 181 35.91 31.72 7.05
N ARG A 182 37.05 31.63 6.37
CA ARG A 182 37.79 32.82 5.86
C ARG A 182 37.04 33.50 4.70
N GLU A 183 36.51 32.75 3.76
CA GLU A 183 35.71 33.30 2.66
C GLU A 183 34.46 34.01 3.21
N ILE A 184 33.81 33.41 4.18
CA ILE A 184 32.64 33.98 4.85
C ILE A 184 33.00 35.24 5.61
N ALA A 185 34.13 35.24 6.34
CA ALA A 185 34.61 36.41 7.04
C ALA A 185 34.97 37.56 6.07
N THR A 186 35.57 37.25 4.92
CA THR A 186 35.91 38.24 3.88
C THR A 186 34.63 38.87 3.30
N ILE A 187 33.59 38.07 2.99
CA ILE A 187 32.31 38.56 2.47
C ILE A 187 31.65 39.50 3.50
N LYS A 188 31.66 39.11 4.79
CA LYS A 188 31.12 39.93 5.87
C LYS A 188 31.88 41.26 6.03
N VAL A 189 33.22 41.26 5.92
CA VAL A 189 34.04 42.48 5.99
C VAL A 189 33.79 43.40 4.79
N LEU A 190 33.49 42.86 3.61
CA LEU A 190 33.09 43.61 2.42
C LEU A 190 31.69 44.28 2.55
N GLY A 191 30.97 44.05 3.66
CA GLY A 191 29.73 44.75 3.97
C GLY A 191 28.49 44.07 3.46
N PHE A 192 28.55 42.77 3.09
CA PHE A 192 27.38 41.99 2.73
C PHE A 192 26.45 41.82 3.93
N TYR A 193 25.14 41.94 3.69
CA TYR A 193 24.13 41.72 4.72
C TYR A 193 24.06 40.26 5.13
N LYS A 194 23.52 40.00 6.34
CA LYS A 194 23.39 38.67 6.89
C LYS A 194 22.62 37.71 5.99
N GLU A 195 21.54 38.20 5.38
CA GLU A 195 20.67 37.41 4.48
C GLU A 195 21.42 37.03 3.20
N GLU A 196 22.24 37.90 2.66
CA GLU A 196 23.03 37.66 1.46
C GLU A 196 24.15 36.64 1.73
N THR A 197 24.82 36.74 2.87
CA THR A 197 25.82 35.75 3.32
C THR A 197 25.20 34.40 3.54
N ASN A 198 24.03 34.32 4.19
CA ASN A 198 23.28 33.07 4.39
C ASN A 198 22.83 32.45 3.05
N ALA A 199 22.30 33.27 2.15
CA ALA A 199 21.88 32.82 0.83
C ALA A 199 23.08 32.29 0.01
N TYR A 200 24.24 32.88 0.10
CA TYR A 200 25.44 32.42 -0.57
C TYR A 200 25.88 31.03 -0.06
N VAL A 201 25.99 30.88 1.26
CA VAL A 201 26.47 29.63 1.88
C VAL A 201 25.47 28.48 1.68
N PHE A 202 24.15 28.72 1.87
CA PHE A 202 23.16 27.66 1.85
C PHE A 202 22.61 27.33 0.46
N ARG A 203 22.89 28.15 -0.58
CA ARG A 203 22.45 27.87 -1.95
C ARG A 203 22.96 26.53 -2.48
N GLU A 204 24.20 26.19 -2.19
CA GLU A 204 24.81 24.92 -2.58
C GLU A 204 24.08 23.73 -1.93
N ASN A 205 23.72 23.84 -0.66
CA ASN A 205 22.99 22.79 0.07
C ASN A 205 21.60 22.55 -0.49
N ILE A 206 20.91 23.58 -0.95
CA ILE A 206 19.58 23.42 -1.58
C ILE A 206 19.71 22.62 -2.87
N ILE A 207 20.72 22.92 -3.69
CA ILE A 207 20.96 22.21 -4.95
C ILE A 207 21.32 20.75 -4.67
N LEU A 208 22.22 20.49 -3.72
CA LEU A 208 22.60 19.13 -3.32
C LEU A 208 21.41 18.35 -2.75
N THR A 209 20.59 19.00 -1.93
CA THR A 209 19.37 18.39 -1.38
C THR A 209 18.37 18.04 -2.49
N LEU A 210 18.22 18.91 -3.49
CA LEU A 210 17.32 18.63 -4.62
C LEU A 210 17.81 17.43 -5.45
N ILE A 211 19.09 17.38 -5.77
CA ILE A 211 19.69 16.26 -6.50
C ILE A 211 19.57 14.98 -5.66
N GLY A 212 19.91 15.04 -4.38
CA GLY A 212 19.82 13.91 -3.45
C GLY A 212 18.39 13.40 -3.29
N SER A 213 17.39 14.30 -3.24
CA SER A 213 15.99 13.91 -3.16
C SER A 213 15.50 13.18 -4.42
N LEU A 214 15.93 13.61 -5.61
CA LEU A 214 15.60 12.94 -6.87
C LEU A 214 16.20 11.53 -6.94
N VAL A 215 17.48 11.39 -6.56
CA VAL A 215 18.13 10.08 -6.47
C VAL A 215 17.43 9.20 -5.41
N GLY A 216 17.11 9.79 -4.25
CA GLY A 216 16.40 9.13 -3.16
C GLY A 216 15.01 8.62 -3.57
N LEU A 217 14.27 9.36 -4.42
CA LEU A 217 12.98 8.92 -4.96
C LEU A 217 13.13 7.67 -5.82
N VAL A 218 14.15 7.62 -6.68
CA VAL A 218 14.40 6.45 -7.54
C VAL A 218 14.71 5.22 -6.68
N ILE A 219 15.63 5.36 -5.72
CA ILE A 219 16.00 4.28 -4.80
C ILE A 219 14.78 3.88 -3.95
N GLY A 220 14.02 4.84 -3.44
CA GLY A 220 12.82 4.61 -2.63
C GLY A 220 11.74 3.85 -3.39
N HIS A 221 11.53 4.15 -4.67
CA HIS A 221 10.59 3.42 -5.52
C HIS A 221 10.96 1.93 -5.66
N TYR A 222 12.22 1.64 -5.98
CA TYR A 222 12.69 0.25 -6.10
C TYR A 222 12.68 -0.47 -4.75
N LEU A 223 13.05 0.21 -3.67
CA LEU A 223 13.01 -0.35 -2.32
C LEU A 223 11.57 -0.68 -1.90
N HIS A 224 10.62 0.21 -2.18
CA HIS A 224 9.20 -0.04 -1.94
C HIS A 224 8.73 -1.29 -2.71
N ALA A 225 8.99 -1.37 -4.02
CA ALA A 225 8.63 -2.54 -4.82
C ALA A 225 9.26 -3.83 -4.28
N PHE A 226 10.52 -3.78 -3.87
CA PHE A 226 11.21 -4.92 -3.25
C PHE A 226 10.57 -5.34 -1.92
N ILE A 227 10.28 -4.40 -1.02
CA ILE A 227 9.64 -4.69 0.26
C ILE A 227 8.26 -5.31 0.03
N MET A 228 7.45 -4.72 -0.85
CA MET A 228 6.11 -5.23 -1.16
C MET A 228 6.16 -6.64 -1.78
N SER A 229 7.17 -6.95 -2.58
CA SER A 229 7.35 -8.30 -3.13
C SER A 229 7.72 -9.36 -2.07
N GLN A 230 8.28 -8.95 -0.92
CA GLN A 230 8.56 -9.85 0.20
C GLN A 230 7.35 -10.06 1.12
N ILE A 231 6.36 -9.17 1.09
CA ILE A 231 5.14 -9.28 1.89
C ILE A 231 4.15 -10.18 1.15
N GLN A 232 4.29 -11.49 1.33
CA GLN A 232 3.38 -12.48 0.78
C GLN A 232 2.42 -12.94 1.87
N ILE A 233 1.29 -12.25 2.03
CA ILE A 233 0.19 -12.72 2.87
C ILE A 233 -0.81 -13.42 1.94
N ASP A 234 -0.98 -14.73 2.12
CA ASP A 234 -1.84 -15.54 1.23
C ASP A 234 -3.31 -15.05 1.21
N ALA A 235 -3.78 -14.51 2.34
CA ALA A 235 -5.18 -14.08 2.48
C ALA A 235 -5.46 -12.64 2.01
N ILE A 236 -4.44 -11.79 1.77
CA ILE A 236 -4.63 -10.36 1.48
C ILE A 236 -3.83 -9.97 0.25
N ALA A 237 -4.48 -9.30 -0.70
CA ALA A 237 -3.81 -8.67 -1.83
C ALA A 237 -3.42 -7.23 -1.49
N PHE A 238 -2.14 -6.89 -1.65
CA PHE A 238 -1.67 -5.52 -1.55
C PHE A 238 -1.45 -4.95 -2.95
N ASP A 239 -2.05 -3.81 -3.24
CA ASP A 239 -1.74 -3.10 -4.48
C ASP A 239 -0.42 -2.33 -4.33
N VAL A 240 0.57 -2.67 -5.14
CA VAL A 240 1.90 -2.03 -5.15
C VAL A 240 1.83 -0.74 -5.97
N HIS A 241 0.94 0.17 -5.57
CA HIS A 241 0.80 1.46 -6.27
C HIS A 241 1.25 2.62 -5.37
N VAL A 242 2.28 3.36 -5.80
CA VAL A 242 2.68 4.60 -5.15
C VAL A 242 2.00 5.77 -5.84
N SER A 243 1.19 6.51 -5.09
CA SER A 243 0.53 7.71 -5.62
C SER A 243 1.57 8.74 -6.09
N LYS A 244 1.31 9.37 -7.23
CA LYS A 244 2.14 10.47 -7.76
C LYS A 244 2.28 11.62 -6.76
N VAL A 245 1.25 11.84 -5.95
CA VAL A 245 1.24 12.87 -4.90
C VAL A 245 2.28 12.58 -3.83
N SER A 246 2.51 11.31 -3.47
CA SER A 246 3.51 10.89 -2.48
C SER A 246 4.94 11.28 -2.88
N TYR A 247 5.28 11.19 -4.16
CA TYR A 247 6.59 11.64 -4.65
C TYR A 247 6.79 13.15 -4.46
N VAL A 248 5.76 13.95 -4.76
CA VAL A 248 5.82 15.41 -4.59
C VAL A 248 5.93 15.77 -3.12
N ILE A 249 5.12 15.15 -2.26
CA ILE A 249 5.17 15.38 -0.80
C ILE A 249 6.54 15.02 -0.24
N SER A 250 7.17 13.92 -0.67
CA SER A 250 8.48 13.50 -0.19
C SER A 250 9.56 14.53 -0.51
N VAL A 251 9.57 15.09 -1.72
CA VAL A 251 10.51 16.17 -2.10
C VAL A 251 10.26 17.41 -1.28
N LEU A 252 9.01 17.84 -1.15
CA LEU A 252 8.66 19.04 -0.37
C LEU A 252 9.05 18.89 1.09
N LEU A 253 8.82 17.72 1.68
CA LEU A 253 9.19 17.41 3.06
C LEU A 253 10.70 17.45 3.25
N THR A 254 11.49 16.90 2.31
CA THR A 254 12.95 16.92 2.34
C THR A 254 13.49 18.36 2.24
N LEU A 255 12.91 19.17 1.36
CA LEU A 255 13.28 20.60 1.24
C LEU A 255 12.90 21.38 2.50
N LEU A 256 11.75 21.08 3.10
CA LEU A 256 11.34 21.68 4.36
C LEU A 256 12.35 21.37 5.49
N PHE A 257 12.75 20.11 5.64
CA PHE A 257 13.77 19.73 6.63
C PHE A 257 15.09 20.42 6.37
N ASN A 258 15.54 20.49 5.12
CA ASN A 258 16.75 21.24 4.78
C ASN A 258 16.64 22.72 5.19
N GLN A 259 15.49 23.35 4.97
CA GLN A 259 15.27 24.74 5.35
C GLN A 259 15.28 24.93 6.88
N ILE A 260 14.68 24.00 7.63
CA ILE A 260 14.74 24.01 9.10
C ILE A 260 16.19 23.96 9.58
N VAL A 261 17.00 23.04 9.04
CA VAL A 261 18.43 22.94 9.40
C VAL A 261 19.18 24.23 9.05
N ASN A 262 18.94 24.82 7.88
CA ASN A 262 19.56 26.05 7.46
C ASN A 262 19.23 27.21 8.42
N VAL A 263 17.99 27.30 8.92
CA VAL A 263 17.60 28.29 9.93
C VAL A 263 18.35 28.08 11.25
N PHE A 264 18.52 26.83 11.70
CA PHE A 264 19.33 26.56 12.89
C PHE A 264 20.82 26.93 12.68
N MET A 265 21.36 26.64 11.50
CA MET A 265 22.77 26.90 11.18
C MET A 265 23.06 28.37 10.91
N SER A 266 22.07 29.18 10.48
CA SER A 266 22.24 30.61 10.28
C SER A 266 22.68 31.33 11.54
N ARG A 267 22.18 30.92 12.72
CA ARG A 267 22.61 31.46 14.02
C ARG A 267 24.11 31.20 14.27
N LYS A 268 24.59 30.03 13.91
CA LYS A 268 26.01 29.69 14.03
C LYS A 268 26.85 30.50 13.06
N LEU A 269 26.38 30.72 11.83
CA LEU A 269 27.02 31.53 10.82
C LEU A 269 27.14 33.00 11.27
N GLU A 270 26.13 33.52 11.95
CA GLU A 270 26.18 34.88 12.53
C GLU A 270 27.20 35.03 13.65
N ALA A 271 27.43 33.99 14.44
CA ALA A 271 28.32 33.97 15.58
C ALA A 271 29.84 33.96 15.18
N ILE A 272 30.16 33.84 13.89
CA ILE A 272 31.54 33.85 13.42
C ILE A 272 32.15 35.26 13.62
N ASP A 273 33.20 35.34 14.45
CA ASP A 273 33.97 36.58 14.65
C ASP A 273 34.88 36.82 13.45
N MET A 274 34.67 37.98 12.79
CA MET A 274 35.40 38.39 11.60
C MET A 274 36.88 38.65 11.91
N ALA A 275 37.18 39.26 13.09
CA ALA A 275 38.55 39.64 13.45
C ALA A 275 39.40 38.39 13.79
N GLU A 276 38.84 37.44 14.53
CA GLU A 276 39.52 36.21 14.92
C GLU A 276 39.72 35.26 13.72
N SER A 277 38.72 35.17 12.84
CA SER A 277 38.76 34.31 11.65
C SER A 277 39.80 34.74 10.61
N LEU A 278 40.12 36.03 10.53
CA LEU A 278 41.14 36.57 9.63
C LEU A 278 42.54 36.58 10.26
N LYS A 279 42.66 36.56 11.60
CA LYS A 279 43.90 36.66 12.36
C LYS A 279 44.64 35.32 12.56
N SER A 280 44.00 34.18 12.31
CA SER A 280 44.54 32.83 12.53
C SER A 280 45.51 32.36 11.42
N VAL A 281 46.43 33.23 11.01
CA VAL A 281 47.50 32.96 10.04
C VAL A 281 48.86 33.38 10.65
N GLU A 282 49.17 32.93 11.85
CA GLU A 282 50.53 32.78 12.34
C GLU A 282 50.69 31.44 13.02
#